data_09677c197db67218aadde55d76f47663
#
_entry.id   09677c197db67218aadde55d76f47663
#
_cell.length_a   1.000
_cell.length_b   1.000
_cell.length_c   1.000
_cell.angle_alpha   90.00
_cell.angle_beta   90.00
_cell.angle_gamma   90.00
#
_symmetry.space_group_name_H-M   'P 1'
#
loop_
_entity.id
_entity.type
_entity.pdbx_description
1 polymer ?
#
loop_
_entity_poly.entity_id
_entity_poly.type
_entity_poly.pdbx_seq_one_letter_code
_entity_poly.pdbx_strand_id
1 'polypeptide(L)'
;MTNANERSAATRPQVETVRTRRPARRPVAALGSFFRIPLYRSATALVLTTGANAALGLVFWALAARLYTVEDLGRGAATVAALQLVSMLGCSGLTPALIRFIPPSRLSTRRLVEVTYLAGVSLALLCGAGVVIASYLFIEPLSVPGVVFLGGVAAFAVFTLQDGALIGLRREGWVPVENAAFGLVKIGLLVAFSGGASGIFVSWAITSMLLVIPVNLALFLKFIPAHARRAREPEREFTLSEVGRFSGANHLSALLMGLPDFLMPVIVLQIAGDRQNAFFYAAWSLVWPLRLVAVNIANAFTAHAADDESRAGDLSIKAGLLILAIFLPLVLFLVLASHPLLRTLFGREYATNGDTVMRLLAPGLLAYAVVSLGVAMARVRRQLYRLLVLSAIYAAVSLPVSIALVSAYGIEGGGAAWLIAQIGLAVIAAFIWSGGLLDRPADVALVDEISPATSAGDTSVSR
;
A
#
# COMPACT_ATOMS: atom_id res chain seq x y z
N MET A 1 -3.58 -80.33 47.14
CA MET A 1 -2.14 -80.68 47.19
C MET A 1 -1.37 -79.51 46.56
N THR A 2 -0.66 -78.89 47.41
CA THR A 2 0.69 -78.33 47.36
C THR A 2 0.88 -77.14 46.45
N ASN A 3 0.98 -75.93 47.09
CA ASN A 3 2.20 -75.17 47.35
C ASN A 3 2.83 -74.57 46.07
N ALA A 4 3.24 -73.37 45.99
CA ALA A 4 3.98 -72.57 46.96
C ALA A 4 4.02 -71.07 46.56
N ASN A 5 4.06 -70.25 47.53
CA ASN A 5 4.55 -68.89 47.61
C ASN A 5 5.89 -68.66 46.90
N GLU A 6 6.03 -67.58 46.14
CA GLU A 6 7.29 -66.84 46.11
C GLU A 6 7.06 -65.33 45.91
N ARG A 7 7.58 -64.59 46.83
CA ARG A 7 7.66 -63.10 46.92
C ARG A 7 8.69 -62.63 45.91
N SER A 8 8.33 -61.66 45.08
CA SER A 8 9.35 -60.85 44.39
C SER A 8 9.22 -59.42 44.73
N ALA A 9 10.32 -58.91 45.21
CA ALA A 9 10.54 -57.55 45.75
C ALA A 9 10.38 -56.52 44.67
N ALA A 10 9.64 -55.43 44.99
CA ALA A 10 9.52 -54.26 44.19
C ALA A 10 10.82 -53.43 44.17
N THR A 11 11.52 -53.42 43.06
CA THR A 11 12.64 -52.54 42.79
C THR A 11 12.09 -51.21 42.26
N ARG A 12 12.20 -50.14 43.06
CA ARG A 12 11.89 -48.77 42.64
C ARG A 12 12.95 -48.34 41.64
N PRO A 13 12.60 -47.76 40.45
CA PRO A 13 13.59 -47.09 39.62
C PRO A 13 13.97 -45.75 40.23
N GLN A 14 15.27 -45.54 40.43
CA GLN A 14 15.87 -44.29 40.81
C GLN A 14 15.69 -43.29 39.64
N VAL A 15 15.03 -42.16 39.90
CA VAL A 15 14.92 -41.04 38.97
C VAL A 15 16.26 -40.28 39.02
N GLU A 16 17.09 -40.53 38.03
CA GLU A 16 18.32 -39.81 37.79
C GLU A 16 17.98 -38.43 37.22
N THR A 17 18.09 -37.38 38.04
CA THR A 17 17.86 -35.99 37.61
C THR A 17 19.01 -35.56 36.69
N VAL A 18 18.84 -35.73 35.40
CA VAL A 18 19.70 -35.14 34.37
C VAL A 18 19.55 -33.62 34.40
N ARG A 19 20.45 -32.95 35.10
CA ARG A 19 20.62 -31.49 34.99
C ARG A 19 21.13 -31.15 33.57
N THR A 20 20.23 -30.91 32.64
CA THR A 20 20.56 -30.31 31.35
C THR A 20 20.99 -28.86 31.55
N ARG A 21 22.31 -28.64 31.61
CA ARG A 21 22.89 -27.30 31.40
C ARG A 21 22.49 -26.80 30.02
N ARG A 22 21.51 -25.88 29.93
CA ARG A 22 21.22 -25.14 28.70
C ARG A 22 22.46 -24.29 28.36
N PRO A 23 23.10 -24.48 27.21
CA PRO A 23 24.17 -23.57 26.79
C PRO A 23 23.58 -22.20 26.55
N ALA A 24 24.17 -21.16 27.12
CA ALA A 24 23.84 -19.77 26.86
C ALA A 24 24.02 -19.51 25.36
N ARG A 25 22.92 -19.42 24.61
CA ARG A 25 22.92 -19.11 23.17
C ARG A 25 23.47 -17.70 23.01
N ARG A 26 24.62 -17.56 22.39
CA ARG A 26 25.20 -16.28 22.00
C ARG A 26 24.19 -15.56 21.05
N PRO A 27 23.83 -14.28 21.29
CA PRO A 27 22.81 -13.57 20.55
C PRO A 27 23.11 -13.45 19.03
N VAL A 28 24.38 -13.49 18.63
CA VAL A 28 24.81 -13.41 17.22
C VAL A 28 24.52 -14.69 16.43
N ALA A 29 24.51 -15.87 17.09
CA ALA A 29 24.16 -17.12 16.41
C ALA A 29 22.66 -17.27 16.18
N ALA A 30 21.82 -16.57 16.93
CA ALA A 30 20.37 -16.54 16.75
C ALA A 30 19.96 -15.73 15.50
N LEU A 31 20.66 -14.64 15.16
CA LEU A 31 20.41 -13.88 13.93
C LEU A 31 20.69 -14.71 12.67
N GLY A 32 21.78 -15.48 12.64
CA GLY A 32 22.14 -16.31 11.48
C GLY A 32 21.17 -17.46 11.19
N SER A 33 20.44 -17.96 12.20
CA SER A 33 19.42 -18.98 12.02
C SER A 33 18.09 -18.43 11.51
N PHE A 34 17.78 -17.16 11.77
CA PHE A 34 16.60 -16.45 11.27
C PHE A 34 16.60 -16.36 9.74
N PHE A 35 17.74 -16.09 9.11
CA PHE A 35 17.86 -15.96 7.66
C PHE A 35 17.81 -17.30 6.88
N ARG A 36 17.78 -18.45 7.55
CA ARG A 36 17.68 -19.77 6.89
C ARG A 36 16.26 -20.23 6.60
N ILE A 37 15.24 -19.56 7.16
CA ILE A 37 13.85 -19.89 6.91
C ILE A 37 13.39 -19.12 5.66
N PRO A 38 12.86 -19.77 4.59
CA PRO A 38 12.48 -19.13 3.34
C PRO A 38 11.52 -17.94 3.53
N LEU A 39 10.63 -18.01 4.51
CA LEU A 39 9.69 -16.96 4.86
C LEU A 39 10.40 -15.65 5.30
N TYR A 40 11.42 -15.75 6.15
CA TYR A 40 12.15 -14.55 6.60
C TYR A 40 13.01 -13.95 5.48
N ARG A 41 13.53 -14.77 4.58
CA ARG A 41 14.27 -14.29 3.42
C ARG A 41 13.39 -13.48 2.47
N SER A 42 12.17 -13.94 2.21
CA SER A 42 11.18 -13.22 1.40
C SER A 42 10.71 -11.94 2.07
N ALA A 43 10.41 -11.98 3.37
CA ALA A 43 10.02 -10.80 4.15
C ALA A 43 11.15 -9.75 4.20
N THR A 44 12.39 -10.16 4.42
CA THR A 44 13.56 -9.26 4.44
C THR A 44 13.79 -8.64 3.06
N ALA A 45 13.68 -9.42 1.98
CA ALA A 45 13.79 -8.91 0.62
C ALA A 45 12.71 -7.85 0.33
N LEU A 46 11.47 -8.08 0.75
CA LEU A 46 10.37 -7.13 0.60
C LEU A 46 10.61 -5.83 1.39
N VAL A 47 11.07 -5.92 2.64
CA VAL A 47 11.41 -4.75 3.46
C VAL A 47 12.56 -3.95 2.86
N LEU A 48 13.63 -4.62 2.41
CA LEU A 48 14.77 -3.98 1.76
C LEU A 48 14.37 -3.28 0.47
N THR A 49 13.53 -3.92 -0.34
CA THR A 49 13.03 -3.33 -1.59
C THR A 49 12.15 -2.12 -1.33
N THR A 50 11.22 -2.22 -0.37
CA THR A 50 10.35 -1.11 0.03
C THR A 50 11.19 0.06 0.56
N GLY A 51 12.20 -0.24 1.40
CA GLY A 51 13.13 0.76 1.93
C GLY A 51 13.97 1.42 0.82
N ALA A 52 14.47 0.66 -0.13
CA ALA A 52 15.22 1.18 -1.27
C ALA A 52 14.35 2.10 -2.16
N ASN A 53 13.13 1.69 -2.46
CA ASN A 53 12.19 2.51 -3.22
C ASN A 53 11.81 3.80 -2.48
N ALA A 54 11.60 3.73 -1.17
CA ALA A 54 11.35 4.91 -0.33
C ALA A 54 12.55 5.87 -0.34
N ALA A 55 13.78 5.34 -0.23
CA ALA A 55 14.99 6.15 -0.31
C ALA A 55 15.16 6.81 -1.68
N LEU A 56 14.92 6.09 -2.79
CA LEU A 56 14.95 6.66 -4.14
C LEU A 56 13.88 7.75 -4.33
N GLY A 57 12.69 7.55 -3.76
CA GLY A 57 11.65 8.57 -3.73
C GLY A 57 12.06 9.82 -2.97
N LEU A 58 12.68 9.66 -1.82
CA LEU A 58 13.19 10.77 -1.01
C LEU A 58 14.32 11.52 -1.72
N VAL A 59 15.28 10.80 -2.32
CA VAL A 59 16.36 11.41 -3.13
C VAL A 59 15.79 12.20 -4.30
N PHE A 60 14.76 11.68 -4.98
CA PHE A 60 14.08 12.39 -6.06
C PHE A 60 13.54 13.74 -5.60
N TRP A 61 12.77 13.78 -4.49
CA TRP A 61 12.17 15.02 -3.99
C TRP A 61 13.20 15.98 -3.37
N ALA A 62 14.23 15.46 -2.71
CA ALA A 62 15.34 16.27 -2.20
C ALA A 62 16.15 16.93 -3.33
N LEU A 63 16.38 16.22 -4.43
CA LEU A 63 17.02 16.79 -5.62
C LEU A 63 16.09 17.80 -6.33
N ALA A 64 14.80 17.50 -6.43
CA ALA A 64 13.84 18.42 -7.01
C ALA A 64 13.84 19.78 -6.25
N ALA A 65 13.88 19.76 -4.91
CA ALA A 65 13.95 20.96 -4.09
C ALA A 65 15.25 21.79 -4.28
N ARG A 66 16.29 21.19 -4.84
CA ARG A 66 17.58 21.86 -5.10
C ARG A 66 17.75 22.32 -6.55
N LEU A 67 17.08 21.66 -7.48
CA LEU A 67 17.23 21.87 -8.91
C LEU A 67 16.14 22.77 -9.51
N TYR A 68 14.99 22.84 -8.85
CA TYR A 68 13.82 23.59 -9.33
C TYR A 68 13.50 24.75 -8.38
N THR A 69 12.75 25.74 -8.87
CA THR A 69 12.21 26.79 -8.01
C THR A 69 11.20 26.19 -7.03
N VAL A 70 10.95 26.92 -5.94
CA VAL A 70 9.97 26.46 -4.93
C VAL A 70 8.58 26.32 -5.55
N GLU A 71 8.20 27.26 -6.41
CA GLU A 71 6.94 27.30 -7.12
C GLU A 71 6.80 26.13 -8.10
N ASP A 72 7.85 25.83 -8.88
CA ASP A 72 7.87 24.69 -9.81
C ASP A 72 7.76 23.37 -9.07
N LEU A 73 8.41 23.23 -7.92
CA LEU A 73 8.29 22.04 -7.08
C LEU A 73 6.87 21.88 -6.57
N GLY A 74 6.26 22.93 -6.06
CA GLY A 74 4.89 22.86 -5.53
C GLY A 74 3.87 22.48 -6.60
N ARG A 75 3.94 23.10 -7.77
CA ARG A 75 3.07 22.77 -8.92
C ARG A 75 3.36 21.39 -9.49
N GLY A 76 4.63 21.03 -9.65
CA GLY A 76 5.05 19.73 -10.12
C GLY A 76 4.59 18.59 -9.18
N ALA A 77 4.72 18.79 -7.87
CA ALA A 77 4.26 17.83 -6.86
C ALA A 77 2.75 17.60 -6.92
N ALA A 78 1.95 18.67 -7.05
CA ALA A 78 0.50 18.53 -7.19
C ALA A 78 0.12 17.86 -8.51
N THR A 79 0.82 18.16 -9.63
CA THR A 79 0.58 17.50 -10.92
C THR A 79 0.91 15.99 -10.84
N VAL A 80 1.99 15.60 -10.15
CA VAL A 80 2.30 14.19 -9.89
C VAL A 80 1.26 13.54 -8.97
N ALA A 81 0.79 14.24 -7.94
CA ALA A 81 -0.28 13.74 -7.08
C ALA A 81 -1.58 13.52 -7.87
N ALA A 82 -1.94 14.43 -8.78
CA ALA A 82 -3.07 14.28 -9.68
C ALA A 82 -2.89 13.08 -10.63
N LEU A 83 -1.69 12.85 -11.19
CA LEU A 83 -1.36 11.65 -11.97
C LEU A 83 -1.60 10.36 -11.18
N GLN A 84 -1.11 10.29 -9.95
CA GLN A 84 -1.28 9.14 -9.08
C GLN A 84 -2.74 8.91 -8.70
N LEU A 85 -3.47 9.99 -8.38
CA LEU A 85 -4.91 9.95 -8.09
C LEU A 85 -5.68 9.35 -9.26
N VAL A 86 -5.50 9.90 -10.46
CA VAL A 86 -6.22 9.48 -11.67
C VAL A 86 -5.89 8.01 -12.01
N SER A 87 -4.63 7.60 -11.85
CA SER A 87 -4.22 6.21 -12.04
C SER A 87 -4.82 5.28 -10.98
N MET A 88 -4.93 5.73 -9.73
CA MET A 88 -5.64 4.99 -8.68
C MET A 88 -7.13 4.85 -9.04
N LEU A 89 -7.77 5.91 -9.53
CA LEU A 89 -9.15 5.89 -10.02
C LEU A 89 -9.35 4.88 -11.16
N GLY A 90 -8.36 4.68 -12.01
CA GLY A 90 -8.43 3.70 -13.10
C GLY A 90 -8.10 2.26 -12.70
N CYS A 91 -7.12 2.06 -11.80
CA CYS A 91 -6.40 0.78 -11.68
C CYS A 91 -6.59 0.04 -10.34
N SER A 92 -7.01 0.73 -9.25
CA SER A 92 -6.94 0.16 -7.89
C SER A 92 -7.74 -1.12 -7.67
N GLY A 93 -8.87 -1.30 -8.36
CA GLY A 93 -9.67 -2.52 -8.31
C GLY A 93 -9.19 -3.62 -9.28
N LEU A 94 -8.52 -3.22 -10.34
CA LEU A 94 -8.10 -4.12 -11.43
C LEU A 94 -6.78 -4.84 -11.11
N THR A 95 -5.85 -4.21 -10.39
CA THR A 95 -4.59 -4.83 -9.97
C THR A 95 -4.83 -6.07 -9.08
N PRO A 96 -5.68 -6.04 -8.02
CA PRO A 96 -6.04 -7.24 -7.27
C PRO A 96 -6.75 -8.31 -8.12
N ALA A 97 -7.54 -7.90 -9.12
CA ALA A 97 -8.20 -8.83 -10.03
C ALA A 97 -7.19 -9.60 -10.89
N LEU A 98 -6.18 -8.93 -11.45
CA LEU A 98 -5.08 -9.59 -12.18
C LEU A 98 -4.38 -10.62 -11.29
N ILE A 99 -4.04 -10.26 -10.05
CA ILE A 99 -3.39 -11.18 -9.10
C ILE A 99 -4.25 -12.42 -8.83
N ARG A 100 -5.57 -12.24 -8.68
CA ARG A 100 -6.50 -13.32 -8.35
C ARG A 100 -6.83 -14.22 -9.53
N PHE A 101 -7.11 -13.63 -10.71
CA PHE A 101 -7.69 -14.35 -11.84
C PHE A 101 -6.66 -14.86 -12.87
N ILE A 102 -5.44 -14.32 -12.92
CA ILE A 102 -4.38 -14.82 -13.81
C ILE A 102 -3.97 -16.26 -13.49
N PRO A 103 -3.69 -16.67 -12.22
CA PRO A 103 -3.19 -18.02 -11.96
C PRO A 103 -4.08 -19.16 -12.53
N PRO A 104 -5.43 -19.10 -12.42
CA PRO A 104 -6.30 -20.11 -12.99
C PRO A 104 -6.72 -19.87 -14.46
N SER A 105 -6.47 -18.69 -15.08
CA SER A 105 -7.02 -18.31 -16.40
C SER A 105 -6.28 -18.88 -17.63
N ARG A 106 -5.07 -19.32 -17.49
CA ARG A 106 -4.20 -20.03 -18.46
C ARG A 106 -4.29 -19.53 -19.91
N LEU A 107 -5.11 -20.16 -20.79
CA LEU A 107 -5.24 -19.79 -22.20
C LEU A 107 -5.91 -18.42 -22.38
N SER A 108 -6.85 -18.07 -21.50
CA SER A 108 -7.54 -16.77 -21.50
C SER A 108 -6.74 -15.65 -20.82
N THR A 109 -5.56 -15.95 -20.22
CA THR A 109 -4.71 -14.96 -19.53
C THR A 109 -4.40 -13.72 -20.38
N ARG A 110 -4.08 -13.92 -21.66
CA ARG A 110 -3.79 -12.80 -22.56
C ARG A 110 -4.97 -11.86 -22.69
N ARG A 111 -6.16 -12.40 -22.95
CA ARG A 111 -7.39 -11.63 -23.07
C ARG A 111 -7.75 -10.92 -21.76
N LEU A 112 -7.57 -11.61 -20.63
CA LEU A 112 -7.80 -11.03 -19.31
C LEU A 112 -6.91 -9.79 -19.08
N VAL A 113 -5.60 -9.89 -19.36
CA VAL A 113 -4.66 -8.77 -19.24
C VAL A 113 -5.02 -7.63 -20.19
N GLU A 114 -5.27 -7.93 -21.48
CA GLU A 114 -5.63 -6.93 -22.50
C GLU A 114 -6.92 -6.16 -22.11
N VAL A 115 -7.98 -6.87 -21.73
CA VAL A 115 -9.26 -6.26 -21.32
C VAL A 115 -9.08 -5.43 -20.04
N THR A 116 -8.31 -5.93 -19.07
CA THR A 116 -8.05 -5.22 -17.83
C THR A 116 -7.23 -3.94 -18.07
N TYR A 117 -6.21 -4.01 -18.93
CA TYR A 117 -5.42 -2.83 -19.32
C TYR A 117 -6.29 -1.80 -20.05
N LEU A 118 -7.08 -2.24 -21.02
CA LEU A 118 -7.98 -1.34 -21.75
C LEU A 118 -8.96 -0.65 -20.81
N ALA A 119 -9.60 -1.39 -19.91
CA ALA A 119 -10.54 -0.85 -18.95
C ALA A 119 -9.89 0.16 -17.99
N GLY A 120 -8.74 -0.21 -17.42
CA GLY A 120 -8.02 0.65 -16.46
C GLY A 120 -7.48 1.93 -17.10
N VAL A 121 -6.83 1.80 -18.26
CA VAL A 121 -6.32 2.96 -19.00
C VAL A 121 -7.45 3.87 -19.48
N SER A 122 -8.55 3.31 -20.01
CA SER A 122 -9.69 4.11 -20.45
C SER A 122 -10.32 4.88 -19.29
N LEU A 123 -10.52 4.24 -18.14
CA LEU A 123 -11.07 4.90 -16.95
C LEU A 123 -10.11 5.97 -16.42
N ALA A 124 -8.80 5.68 -16.37
CA ALA A 124 -7.78 6.65 -15.97
C ALA A 124 -7.75 7.86 -16.92
N LEU A 125 -7.82 7.62 -18.24
CA LEU A 125 -7.86 8.71 -19.23
C LEU A 125 -9.16 9.54 -19.13
N LEU A 126 -10.29 8.91 -18.87
CA LEU A 126 -11.56 9.61 -18.65
C LEU A 126 -11.47 10.54 -17.42
N CYS A 127 -10.99 10.02 -16.31
CA CYS A 127 -10.75 10.81 -15.09
C CYS A 127 -9.68 11.89 -15.32
N GLY A 128 -8.62 11.57 -16.07
CA GLY A 128 -7.56 12.50 -16.44
C GLY A 128 -8.05 13.64 -17.33
N ALA A 129 -8.93 13.35 -18.28
CA ALA A 129 -9.58 14.38 -19.08
C ALA A 129 -10.43 15.32 -18.21
N GLY A 130 -11.14 14.78 -17.20
CA GLY A 130 -11.84 15.58 -16.20
C GLY A 130 -10.91 16.52 -15.43
N VAL A 131 -9.73 16.06 -15.01
CA VAL A 131 -8.72 16.90 -14.34
C VAL A 131 -8.19 17.98 -15.29
N VAL A 132 -7.91 17.63 -16.56
CA VAL A 132 -7.47 18.61 -17.58
C VAL A 132 -8.54 19.68 -17.81
N ILE A 133 -9.79 19.30 -17.97
CA ILE A 133 -10.90 20.24 -18.15
C ILE A 133 -11.04 21.14 -16.91
N ALA A 134 -10.99 20.54 -15.72
CA ALA A 134 -11.06 21.29 -14.47
C ALA A 134 -9.91 22.32 -14.34
N SER A 135 -8.69 21.94 -14.76
CA SER A 135 -7.52 22.83 -14.73
C SER A 135 -7.62 24.03 -15.67
N TYR A 136 -8.43 23.93 -16.71
CA TYR A 136 -8.68 25.10 -17.59
C TYR A 136 -9.84 25.98 -17.13
N LEU A 137 -10.78 25.42 -16.36
CA LEU A 137 -12.04 26.11 -16.04
C LEU A 137 -12.13 26.59 -14.60
N PHE A 138 -11.56 25.89 -13.64
CA PHE A 138 -11.89 26.05 -12.23
C PHE A 138 -10.72 26.02 -11.27
N ILE A 139 -9.57 25.46 -11.65
CA ILE A 139 -8.46 25.22 -10.76
C ILE A 139 -7.14 25.75 -11.35
N GLU A 140 -6.08 25.80 -10.53
CA GLU A 140 -4.74 26.17 -11.00
C GLU A 140 -4.27 25.25 -12.14
N PRO A 141 -3.60 25.82 -13.15
CA PRO A 141 -3.12 25.05 -14.30
C PRO A 141 -2.13 23.96 -13.89
N LEU A 142 -2.19 22.84 -14.58
CA LEU A 142 -1.18 21.79 -14.48
C LEU A 142 0.21 22.32 -14.88
N SER A 143 1.27 21.70 -14.37
CA SER A 143 2.67 22.04 -14.75
C SER A 143 3.01 21.70 -16.21
N VAL A 144 2.11 21.02 -16.93
CA VAL A 144 2.29 20.54 -18.31
C VAL A 144 1.00 20.71 -19.14
N PRO A 145 1.11 20.77 -20.47
CA PRO A 145 -0.05 20.73 -21.35
C PRO A 145 -0.92 19.48 -21.12
N GLY A 146 -2.23 19.59 -21.26
CA GLY A 146 -3.17 18.50 -20.98
C GLY A 146 -2.88 17.23 -21.76
N VAL A 147 -2.44 17.32 -23.04
CA VAL A 147 -2.06 16.14 -23.84
C VAL A 147 -0.85 15.41 -23.26
N VAL A 148 0.13 16.12 -22.72
CA VAL A 148 1.31 15.53 -22.05
C VAL A 148 0.89 14.87 -20.74
N PHE A 149 -0.02 15.50 -19.98
CA PHE A 149 -0.59 14.91 -18.78
C PHE A 149 -1.31 13.58 -19.10
N LEU A 150 -2.19 13.57 -20.10
CA LEU A 150 -2.92 12.35 -20.50
C LEU A 150 -1.98 11.23 -20.99
N GLY A 151 -0.93 11.58 -21.73
CA GLY A 151 0.12 10.62 -22.13
C GLY A 151 0.80 9.99 -20.90
N GLY A 152 1.14 10.81 -19.90
CA GLY A 152 1.68 10.35 -18.63
C GLY A 152 0.70 9.45 -17.86
N VAL A 153 -0.59 9.82 -17.83
CA VAL A 153 -1.67 9.01 -17.22
C VAL A 153 -1.76 7.64 -17.85
N ALA A 154 -1.79 7.56 -19.18
CA ALA A 154 -1.86 6.27 -19.88
C ALA A 154 -0.64 5.38 -19.55
N ALA A 155 0.56 5.95 -19.61
CA ALA A 155 1.79 5.21 -19.32
C ALA A 155 1.84 4.74 -17.84
N PHE A 156 1.51 5.62 -16.89
CA PHE A 156 1.55 5.29 -15.48
C PHE A 156 0.43 4.31 -15.06
N ALA A 157 -0.73 4.35 -15.72
CA ALA A 157 -1.79 3.38 -15.53
C ALA A 157 -1.35 1.97 -15.96
N VAL A 158 -0.72 1.83 -17.14
CA VAL A 158 -0.13 0.56 -17.58
C VAL A 158 0.97 0.10 -16.62
N PHE A 159 1.86 1.02 -16.20
CA PHE A 159 2.91 0.73 -15.21
C PHE A 159 2.34 0.17 -13.90
N THR A 160 1.20 0.70 -13.43
CA THR A 160 0.53 0.22 -12.22
C THR A 160 -0.11 -1.16 -12.41
N LEU A 161 -0.71 -1.42 -13.58
CA LEU A 161 -1.38 -2.69 -13.86
C LEU A 161 -0.39 -3.83 -14.15
N GLN A 162 0.77 -3.54 -14.74
CA GLN A 162 1.78 -4.58 -15.04
C GLN A 162 2.34 -5.25 -13.78
N ASP A 163 2.42 -4.53 -12.65
CA ASP A 163 2.78 -5.12 -11.35
C ASP A 163 1.82 -6.24 -10.98
N GLY A 164 0.50 -6.01 -11.13
CA GLY A 164 -0.52 -7.02 -10.89
C GLY A 164 -0.41 -8.23 -11.82
N ALA A 165 -0.10 -7.99 -13.10
CA ALA A 165 0.11 -9.05 -14.07
C ALA A 165 1.36 -9.88 -13.76
N LEU A 166 2.48 -9.24 -13.38
CA LEU A 166 3.71 -9.93 -12.97
C LEU A 166 3.48 -10.81 -11.73
N ILE A 167 2.81 -10.28 -10.71
CA ILE A 167 2.48 -11.03 -9.49
C ILE A 167 1.56 -12.21 -9.82
N GLY A 168 0.50 -11.98 -10.61
CA GLY A 168 -0.43 -13.03 -11.05
C GLY A 168 0.24 -14.15 -11.84
N LEU A 169 1.25 -13.84 -12.64
CA LEU A 169 2.07 -14.79 -13.39
C LEU A 169 3.17 -15.46 -12.55
N ARG A 170 3.23 -15.21 -11.23
CA ARG A 170 4.29 -15.67 -10.31
C ARG A 170 5.69 -15.20 -10.76
N ARG A 171 5.77 -13.95 -11.17
CA ARG A 171 6.99 -13.24 -11.56
C ARG A 171 7.24 -12.01 -10.69
N GLU A 172 6.77 -12.08 -9.45
CA GLU A 172 6.87 -11.01 -8.44
C GLU A 172 8.29 -10.48 -8.23
N GLY A 173 9.31 -11.28 -8.51
CA GLY A 173 10.71 -10.85 -8.44
C GLY A 173 11.10 -9.74 -9.44
N TRP A 174 10.28 -9.50 -10.47
CA TRP A 174 10.50 -8.40 -11.43
C TRP A 174 10.03 -7.05 -10.87
N VAL A 175 8.99 -7.04 -10.05
CA VAL A 175 8.40 -5.82 -9.47
C VAL A 175 9.43 -4.97 -8.70
N PRO A 176 10.26 -5.53 -7.79
CA PRO A 176 11.34 -4.78 -7.18
C PRO A 176 12.35 -4.19 -8.15
N VAL A 177 12.72 -4.95 -9.18
CA VAL A 177 13.72 -4.52 -10.16
C VAL A 177 13.21 -3.37 -11.00
N GLU A 178 11.96 -3.46 -11.49
CA GLU A 178 11.38 -2.37 -12.28
C GLU A 178 11.11 -1.12 -11.46
N ASN A 179 10.66 -1.26 -10.18
CA ASN A 179 10.47 -0.11 -9.30
C ASN A 179 11.79 0.58 -8.92
N ALA A 180 12.87 -0.19 -8.72
CA ALA A 180 14.21 0.38 -8.53
C ALA A 180 14.70 1.09 -9.80
N ALA A 181 14.51 0.48 -10.99
CA ALA A 181 14.81 1.11 -12.25
C ALA A 181 14.00 2.39 -12.47
N PHE A 182 12.69 2.37 -12.13
CA PHE A 182 11.83 3.55 -12.14
C PHE A 182 12.40 4.67 -11.27
N GLY A 183 12.82 4.35 -10.04
CA GLY A 183 13.44 5.31 -9.12
C GLY A 183 14.70 5.95 -9.70
N LEU A 184 15.62 5.14 -10.26
CA LEU A 184 16.89 5.61 -10.80
C LEU A 184 16.71 6.41 -12.08
N VAL A 185 15.92 5.91 -13.04
CA VAL A 185 15.70 6.58 -14.33
C VAL A 185 15.01 7.92 -14.13
N LYS A 186 14.00 7.99 -13.27
CA LYS A 186 13.29 9.26 -13.01
C LYS A 186 14.20 10.29 -12.33
N ILE A 187 15.15 9.88 -11.48
CA ILE A 187 16.14 10.80 -10.90
C ILE A 187 17.08 11.33 -12.00
N GLY A 188 17.55 10.47 -12.90
CA GLY A 188 18.38 10.89 -14.05
C GLY A 188 17.64 11.89 -14.95
N LEU A 189 16.38 11.61 -15.26
CA LEU A 189 15.55 12.50 -16.08
C LEU A 189 15.19 13.80 -15.36
N LEU A 190 15.01 13.79 -14.04
CA LEU A 190 14.80 15.00 -13.24
C LEU A 190 15.96 15.97 -13.38
N VAL A 191 17.20 15.46 -13.34
CA VAL A 191 18.42 16.26 -13.55
C VAL A 191 18.49 16.77 -14.99
N ALA A 192 18.18 15.89 -15.96
CA ALA A 192 18.23 16.25 -17.38
C ALA A 192 17.21 17.33 -17.77
N PHE A 193 16.04 17.34 -17.13
CA PHE A 193 14.97 18.31 -17.41
C PHE A 193 14.89 19.45 -16.41
N SER A 194 15.94 19.72 -15.64
CA SER A 194 15.96 20.76 -14.60
C SER A 194 15.82 22.20 -15.10
N GLY A 195 15.82 22.43 -16.41
CA GLY A 195 15.65 23.75 -17.02
C GLY A 195 14.19 24.23 -17.20
N GLY A 196 13.17 23.51 -16.74
CA GLY A 196 11.77 23.89 -16.97
C GLY A 196 10.81 23.38 -15.92
N ALA A 197 9.73 24.16 -15.67
CA ALA A 197 8.68 23.87 -14.68
C ALA A 197 8.03 22.50 -14.83
N SER A 198 7.97 21.95 -16.05
CA SER A 198 7.37 20.65 -16.36
C SER A 198 8.27 19.44 -16.03
N GLY A 199 9.57 19.65 -15.76
CA GLY A 199 10.57 18.59 -15.66
C GLY A 199 10.25 17.55 -14.59
N ILE A 200 9.65 17.95 -13.47
CA ILE A 200 9.25 17.02 -12.39
C ILE A 200 8.22 16.02 -12.91
N PHE A 201 7.16 16.47 -13.57
CA PHE A 201 6.14 15.59 -14.14
C PHE A 201 6.68 14.77 -15.33
N VAL A 202 7.42 15.43 -16.24
CA VAL A 202 7.97 14.81 -17.46
C VAL A 202 8.91 13.66 -17.09
N SER A 203 9.71 13.79 -16.02
CA SER A 203 10.57 12.71 -15.53
C SER A 203 9.76 11.48 -15.11
N TRP A 204 8.60 11.64 -14.47
CA TRP A 204 7.70 10.54 -14.14
C TRP A 204 7.06 9.90 -15.38
N ALA A 205 6.50 10.73 -16.26
CA ALA A 205 5.81 10.28 -17.47
C ALA A 205 6.73 9.50 -18.42
N ILE A 206 7.91 10.06 -18.74
CA ILE A 206 8.88 9.39 -19.62
C ILE A 206 9.43 8.12 -18.98
N THR A 207 9.73 8.13 -17.68
CA THR A 207 10.17 6.91 -16.98
C THR A 207 9.14 5.81 -17.09
N SER A 208 7.85 6.13 -16.88
CA SER A 208 6.75 5.16 -17.04
C SER A 208 6.72 4.60 -18.45
N MET A 209 6.78 5.45 -19.48
CA MET A 209 6.80 5.02 -20.90
C MET A 209 7.98 4.10 -21.20
N LEU A 210 9.18 4.46 -20.74
CA LEU A 210 10.40 3.68 -20.98
C LEU A 210 10.35 2.29 -20.35
N LEU A 211 9.79 2.15 -19.15
CA LEU A 211 9.73 0.87 -18.44
C LEU A 211 8.55 0.00 -18.84
N VAL A 212 7.43 0.61 -19.23
CA VAL A 212 6.26 -0.12 -19.73
C VAL A 212 6.64 -0.97 -20.96
N ILE A 213 7.47 -0.46 -21.86
CA ILE A 213 7.82 -1.18 -23.10
C ILE A 213 8.52 -2.51 -22.83
N PRO A 214 9.70 -2.58 -22.19
CA PRO A 214 10.42 -3.85 -22.01
C PRO A 214 9.66 -4.84 -21.10
N VAL A 215 8.97 -4.35 -20.07
CA VAL A 215 8.22 -5.22 -19.18
C VAL A 215 7.02 -5.85 -19.89
N ASN A 216 6.27 -5.09 -20.67
CA ASN A 216 5.13 -5.63 -21.42
C ASN A 216 5.58 -6.50 -22.60
N LEU A 217 6.69 -6.19 -23.26
CA LEU A 217 7.28 -7.13 -24.21
C LEU A 217 7.60 -8.48 -23.55
N ALA A 218 8.21 -8.47 -22.37
CA ALA A 218 8.48 -9.69 -21.61
C ALA A 218 7.18 -10.40 -21.18
N LEU A 219 6.16 -9.65 -20.74
CA LEU A 219 4.84 -10.18 -20.36
C LEU A 219 4.18 -10.90 -21.54
N PHE A 220 4.00 -10.23 -22.66
CA PHE A 220 3.22 -10.74 -23.80
C PHE A 220 3.98 -11.76 -24.66
N LEU A 221 5.30 -11.63 -24.80
CA LEU A 221 6.10 -12.53 -25.66
C LEU A 221 6.65 -13.74 -24.90
N LYS A 222 6.88 -13.63 -23.57
CA LYS A 222 7.55 -14.69 -22.82
C LYS A 222 6.69 -15.26 -21.69
N PHE A 223 6.17 -14.43 -20.79
CA PHE A 223 5.58 -14.91 -19.53
C PHE A 223 4.18 -15.45 -19.72
N ILE A 224 3.29 -14.75 -20.45
CA ILE A 224 1.94 -15.22 -20.75
C ILE A 224 1.96 -16.51 -21.57
N PRO A 225 2.73 -16.62 -22.68
CA PRO A 225 2.82 -17.88 -23.41
C PRO A 225 3.41 -19.03 -22.59
N ALA A 226 4.39 -18.75 -21.73
CA ALA A 226 4.95 -19.78 -20.85
C ALA A 226 3.95 -20.23 -19.77
N HIS A 227 3.09 -19.35 -19.29
CA HIS A 227 2.03 -19.66 -18.36
C HIS A 227 0.96 -20.56 -19.01
N ALA A 228 0.52 -20.21 -20.21
CA ALA A 228 -0.44 -20.99 -20.97
C ALA A 228 0.04 -22.43 -21.26
N ARG A 229 1.34 -22.61 -21.59
CA ARG A 229 1.93 -23.95 -21.89
C ARG A 229 2.06 -24.87 -20.66
N ARG A 230 2.07 -24.36 -19.44
CA ARG A 230 2.20 -25.14 -18.19
C ARG A 230 0.90 -25.73 -17.69
N ALA A 231 -0.18 -25.55 -18.41
CA ALA A 231 -1.52 -25.99 -18.04
C ALA A 231 -1.65 -27.53 -18.02
N ARG A 232 -1.64 -28.13 -16.82
CA ARG A 232 -1.92 -29.57 -16.59
C ARG A 232 -3.31 -29.87 -16.04
N GLU A 233 -4.01 -28.86 -15.54
CA GLU A 233 -5.33 -28.96 -14.94
C GLU A 233 -6.39 -28.21 -15.78
N PRO A 234 -7.68 -28.54 -15.67
CA PRO A 234 -8.72 -27.85 -16.43
C PRO A 234 -8.70 -26.33 -16.15
N GLU A 235 -8.86 -25.56 -17.20
CA GLU A 235 -8.99 -24.10 -17.13
C GLU A 235 -10.29 -23.75 -16.42
N ARG A 236 -10.24 -22.81 -15.47
CA ARG A 236 -11.44 -22.19 -14.95
C ARG A 236 -11.79 -21.00 -15.84
N GLU A 237 -12.88 -21.10 -16.56
CA GLU A 237 -13.45 -19.99 -17.29
C GLU A 237 -14.03 -18.96 -16.31
N PHE A 238 -13.60 -17.72 -16.44
CA PHE A 238 -14.17 -16.58 -15.71
C PHE A 238 -15.00 -15.74 -16.66
N THR A 239 -16.16 -15.33 -16.18
CA THR A 239 -16.92 -14.32 -16.88
C THR A 239 -16.34 -12.93 -16.58
N LEU A 240 -16.42 -12.03 -17.58
CA LEU A 240 -16.03 -10.62 -17.38
C LEU A 240 -16.87 -9.98 -16.26
N SER A 241 -18.08 -10.47 -16.03
CA SER A 241 -18.95 -10.03 -14.93
C SER A 241 -18.37 -10.38 -13.55
N GLU A 242 -17.81 -11.59 -13.36
CA GLU A 242 -17.15 -11.97 -12.11
C GLU A 242 -15.93 -11.09 -11.82
N VAL A 243 -15.09 -10.87 -12.85
CA VAL A 243 -13.94 -9.98 -12.75
C VAL A 243 -14.37 -8.57 -12.42
N GLY A 244 -15.40 -8.04 -13.11
CA GLY A 244 -15.92 -6.71 -12.89
C GLY A 244 -16.52 -6.51 -11.50
N ARG A 245 -17.31 -7.46 -10.99
CA ARG A 245 -17.88 -7.42 -9.64
C ARG A 245 -16.80 -7.44 -8.55
N PHE A 246 -15.82 -8.32 -8.69
CA PHE A 246 -14.67 -8.38 -7.77
C PHE A 246 -13.86 -7.08 -7.82
N SER A 247 -13.57 -6.56 -9.02
CA SER A 247 -12.84 -5.30 -9.21
C SER A 247 -13.59 -4.12 -8.61
N GLY A 248 -14.90 -4.03 -8.83
CA GLY A 248 -15.73 -2.93 -8.34
C GLY A 248 -15.74 -2.82 -6.81
N ALA A 249 -15.89 -3.93 -6.10
CA ALA A 249 -15.88 -3.94 -4.64
C ALA A 249 -14.54 -3.51 -4.06
N ASN A 250 -13.42 -4.02 -4.62
CA ASN A 250 -12.07 -3.62 -4.20
C ASN A 250 -11.79 -2.16 -4.58
N HIS A 251 -12.26 -1.71 -5.74
CA HIS A 251 -12.07 -0.36 -6.23
C HIS A 251 -12.69 0.67 -5.30
N LEU A 252 -13.97 0.49 -4.94
CA LEU A 252 -14.66 1.43 -4.06
C LEU A 252 -13.96 1.61 -2.72
N SER A 253 -13.54 0.52 -2.07
CA SER A 253 -12.81 0.58 -0.80
C SER A 253 -11.46 1.28 -0.95
N ALA A 254 -10.70 0.96 -2.01
CA ALA A 254 -9.41 1.59 -2.27
C ALA A 254 -9.54 3.10 -2.56
N LEU A 255 -10.58 3.49 -3.31
CA LEU A 255 -10.87 4.89 -3.60
C LEU A 255 -11.17 5.68 -2.33
N LEU A 256 -12.12 5.21 -1.53
CA LEU A 256 -12.53 5.90 -0.31
C LEU A 256 -11.37 6.07 0.69
N MET A 257 -10.47 5.10 0.76
CA MET A 257 -9.28 5.18 1.62
C MET A 257 -8.16 6.04 1.05
N GLY A 258 -7.99 6.07 -0.27
CA GLY A 258 -6.87 6.76 -0.91
C GLY A 258 -7.18 8.19 -1.34
N LEU A 259 -8.45 8.49 -1.67
CA LEU A 259 -8.85 9.77 -2.23
C LEU A 259 -8.40 10.99 -1.39
N PRO A 260 -8.61 11.03 -0.06
CA PRO A 260 -8.17 12.18 0.75
C PRO A 260 -6.66 12.40 0.70
N ASP A 261 -5.90 11.32 0.73
CA ASP A 261 -4.44 11.38 0.78
C ASP A 261 -3.83 11.90 -0.54
N PHE A 262 -4.35 11.46 -1.69
CA PHE A 262 -3.88 11.93 -2.99
C PHE A 262 -4.39 13.32 -3.35
N LEU A 263 -5.57 13.71 -2.84
CA LEU A 263 -6.09 15.06 -3.04
C LEU A 263 -5.40 16.11 -2.16
N MET A 264 -4.80 15.72 -1.03
CA MET A 264 -4.21 16.71 -0.09
C MET A 264 -3.22 17.69 -0.75
N PRO A 265 -2.19 17.25 -1.53
CA PRO A 265 -1.31 18.20 -2.21
C PRO A 265 -2.01 19.06 -3.25
N VAL A 266 -3.09 18.56 -3.85
CA VAL A 266 -3.90 19.33 -4.81
C VAL A 266 -4.73 20.39 -4.09
N ILE A 267 -5.36 20.04 -2.96
CA ILE A 267 -6.11 20.98 -2.11
C ILE A 267 -5.19 22.09 -1.59
N VAL A 268 -4.00 21.75 -1.12
CA VAL A 268 -3.02 22.72 -0.63
C VAL A 268 -2.57 23.65 -1.77
N LEU A 269 -2.29 23.11 -2.97
CA LEU A 269 -1.96 23.93 -4.14
C LEU A 269 -3.07 24.94 -4.45
N GLN A 270 -4.32 24.48 -4.52
CA GLN A 270 -5.46 25.29 -4.92
C GLN A 270 -5.81 26.41 -3.91
N ILE A 271 -5.58 26.17 -2.62
CA ILE A 271 -5.98 27.11 -1.56
C ILE A 271 -4.81 27.97 -1.11
N ALA A 272 -3.62 27.39 -0.93
CA ALA A 272 -2.46 28.07 -0.37
C ALA A 272 -1.41 28.48 -1.43
N GLY A 273 -1.54 27.98 -2.68
CA GLY A 273 -0.65 28.32 -3.80
C GLY A 273 0.60 27.45 -3.90
N ASP A 274 1.33 27.63 -5.01
CA ASP A 274 2.47 26.81 -5.43
C ASP A 274 3.55 26.72 -4.37
N ARG A 275 4.00 27.88 -3.88
CA ARG A 275 5.11 28.01 -2.93
C ARG A 275 4.79 27.32 -1.61
N GLN A 276 3.59 27.49 -1.11
CA GLN A 276 3.15 26.86 0.14
C GLN A 276 3.01 25.33 -0.04
N ASN A 277 2.50 24.90 -1.20
CA ASN A 277 2.42 23.47 -1.50
C ASN A 277 3.80 22.80 -1.57
N ALA A 278 4.84 23.51 -2.02
CA ALA A 278 6.20 22.97 -2.00
C ALA A 278 6.66 22.64 -0.57
N PHE A 279 6.43 23.55 0.39
CA PHE A 279 6.79 23.34 1.80
C PHE A 279 5.98 22.20 2.43
N PHE A 280 4.68 22.17 2.17
CA PHE A 280 3.81 21.06 2.59
C PHE A 280 4.30 19.73 2.01
N TYR A 281 4.56 19.69 0.71
CA TYR A 281 4.94 18.45 0.03
C TYR A 281 6.30 17.92 0.45
N ALA A 282 7.24 18.79 0.81
CA ALA A 282 8.53 18.37 1.37
C ALA A 282 8.33 17.56 2.66
N ALA A 283 7.50 18.02 3.59
CA ALA A 283 7.15 17.27 4.80
C ALA A 283 6.33 16.00 4.47
N TRP A 284 5.36 16.11 3.56
CA TRP A 284 4.53 15.00 3.10
C TRP A 284 5.34 13.86 2.48
N SER A 285 6.33 14.18 1.67
CA SER A 285 7.20 13.21 0.99
C SER A 285 8.08 12.40 1.96
N LEU A 286 8.33 12.90 3.16
CA LEU A 286 9.01 12.17 4.24
C LEU A 286 8.05 11.20 4.96
N VAL A 287 6.81 11.61 5.18
CA VAL A 287 5.81 10.85 5.93
C VAL A 287 5.21 9.72 5.07
N TRP A 288 4.95 9.98 3.80
CA TRP A 288 4.27 9.06 2.88
C TRP A 288 4.89 7.67 2.79
N PRO A 289 6.21 7.51 2.54
CA PRO A 289 6.82 6.19 2.44
C PRO A 289 6.80 5.40 3.75
N LEU A 290 6.81 6.08 4.90
CA LEU A 290 6.79 5.44 6.21
C LEU A 290 5.46 4.74 6.51
N ARG A 291 4.38 5.14 5.86
CA ARG A 291 3.08 4.45 5.92
C ARG A 291 3.15 3.01 5.40
N LEU A 292 4.01 2.74 4.41
CA LEU A 292 4.21 1.39 3.88
C LEU A 292 4.75 0.43 4.94
N VAL A 293 5.53 0.91 5.91
CA VAL A 293 6.00 0.09 7.03
C VAL A 293 4.82 -0.40 7.86
N ALA A 294 3.85 0.49 8.16
CA ALA A 294 2.64 0.11 8.88
C ALA A 294 1.80 -0.92 8.12
N VAL A 295 1.61 -0.69 6.80
CA VAL A 295 0.87 -1.61 5.93
C VAL A 295 1.56 -2.98 5.87
N ASN A 296 2.89 -3.04 5.81
CA ASN A 296 3.64 -4.29 5.78
C ASN A 296 3.51 -5.07 7.09
N ILE A 297 3.53 -4.39 8.25
CA ILE A 297 3.27 -5.02 9.56
C ILE A 297 1.84 -5.57 9.61
N ALA A 298 0.87 -4.80 9.14
CA ALA A 298 -0.54 -5.21 9.08
C ALA A 298 -0.76 -6.41 8.14
N ASN A 299 -0.09 -6.45 6.99
CA ASN A 299 -0.15 -7.58 6.05
C ASN A 299 0.50 -8.84 6.65
N ALA A 300 1.64 -8.70 7.34
CA ALA A 300 2.28 -9.82 8.04
C ALA A 300 1.37 -10.38 9.16
N PHE A 301 0.71 -9.51 9.93
CA PHE A 301 -0.30 -9.91 10.89
C PHE A 301 -1.44 -10.69 10.22
N THR A 302 -1.99 -10.18 9.11
CA THR A 302 -3.09 -10.85 8.38
C THR A 302 -2.69 -12.26 7.94
N ALA A 303 -1.48 -12.44 7.39
CA ALA A 303 -1.00 -13.73 6.95
C ALA A 303 -0.91 -14.75 8.09
N HIS A 304 -0.39 -14.35 9.26
CA HIS A 304 -0.27 -15.27 10.41
C HIS A 304 -1.60 -15.53 11.13
N ALA A 305 -2.48 -14.53 11.17
CA ALA A 305 -3.79 -14.66 11.83
C ALA A 305 -4.79 -15.46 10.99
N ALA A 306 -4.59 -15.54 9.67
CA ALA A 306 -5.41 -16.37 8.78
C ALA A 306 -5.18 -17.89 8.99
N ASP A 307 -3.98 -18.29 9.45
CA ASP A 307 -3.64 -19.69 9.74
C ASP A 307 -4.29 -20.21 11.05
N ASP A 308 -4.53 -19.30 12.02
CA ASP A 308 -5.13 -19.66 13.31
C ASP A 308 -5.94 -18.46 13.88
N GLU A 309 -7.22 -18.43 13.57
CA GLU A 309 -8.13 -17.34 13.95
C GLU A 309 -8.30 -17.24 15.47
N SER A 310 -8.12 -18.35 16.21
CA SER A 310 -8.21 -18.37 17.68
C SER A 310 -7.12 -17.55 18.36
N ARG A 311 -5.97 -17.39 17.69
CA ARG A 311 -4.81 -16.60 18.17
C ARG A 311 -4.79 -15.16 17.65
N ALA A 312 -5.75 -14.77 16.84
CA ALA A 312 -5.80 -13.42 16.26
C ALA A 312 -5.76 -12.30 17.31
N GLY A 313 -6.39 -12.53 18.47
CA GLY A 313 -6.34 -11.61 19.62
C GLY A 313 -4.93 -11.38 20.15
N ASP A 314 -4.21 -12.45 20.49
CA ASP A 314 -2.84 -12.37 21.00
C ASP A 314 -1.87 -11.81 19.96
N LEU A 315 -2.05 -12.19 18.69
CA LEU A 315 -1.24 -11.68 17.58
C LEU A 315 -1.48 -10.18 17.36
N SER A 316 -2.72 -9.69 17.54
CA SER A 316 -3.03 -8.27 17.41
C SER A 316 -2.35 -7.42 18.49
N ILE A 317 -2.31 -7.90 19.72
CA ILE A 317 -1.59 -7.23 20.82
C ILE A 317 -0.09 -7.16 20.50
N LYS A 318 0.51 -8.27 20.04
CA LYS A 318 1.94 -8.32 19.67
C LYS A 318 2.24 -7.39 18.49
N ALA A 319 1.37 -7.36 17.48
CA ALA A 319 1.49 -6.45 16.34
C ALA A 319 1.33 -4.98 16.78
N GLY A 320 0.42 -4.68 17.70
CA GLY A 320 0.24 -3.36 18.29
C GLY A 320 1.47 -2.90 19.07
N LEU A 321 2.05 -3.78 19.91
CA LEU A 321 3.30 -3.50 20.62
C LEU A 321 4.48 -3.28 19.66
N LEU A 322 4.55 -4.04 18.57
CA LEU A 322 5.57 -3.85 17.54
C LEU A 322 5.41 -2.50 16.82
N ILE A 323 4.17 -2.14 16.48
CA ILE A 323 3.83 -0.82 15.91
C ILE A 323 4.28 0.27 16.88
N LEU A 324 3.92 0.18 18.14
CA LEU A 324 4.31 1.17 19.14
C LEU A 324 5.84 1.26 19.28
N ALA A 325 6.54 0.13 19.35
CA ALA A 325 7.99 0.06 19.46
C ALA A 325 8.74 0.67 18.26
N ILE A 326 8.16 0.59 17.05
CA ILE A 326 8.76 1.14 15.84
C ILE A 326 8.33 2.60 15.63
N PHE A 327 7.02 2.87 15.70
CA PHE A 327 6.48 4.19 15.32
C PHE A 327 6.63 5.25 16.39
N LEU A 328 6.63 4.90 17.69
CA LEU A 328 6.80 5.90 18.74
C LEU A 328 8.19 6.57 18.70
N PRO A 329 9.32 5.84 18.65
CA PRO A 329 10.63 6.48 18.50
C PRO A 329 10.80 7.16 17.14
N LEU A 330 10.21 6.60 16.05
CA LEU A 330 10.23 7.22 14.73
C LEU A 330 9.50 8.56 14.74
N VAL A 331 8.29 8.63 15.28
CA VAL A 331 7.50 9.86 15.40
C VAL A 331 8.24 10.89 16.26
N LEU A 332 8.78 10.46 17.40
CA LEU A 332 9.57 11.34 18.28
C LEU A 332 10.79 11.90 17.54
N PHE A 333 11.50 11.06 16.79
CA PHE A 333 12.61 11.51 15.94
C PHE A 333 12.17 12.50 14.90
N LEU A 334 11.08 12.26 14.17
CA LEU A 334 10.56 13.15 13.14
C LEU A 334 10.10 14.48 13.71
N VAL A 335 9.51 14.51 14.91
CA VAL A 335 9.07 15.73 15.58
C VAL A 335 10.28 16.56 16.09
N LEU A 336 11.23 15.90 16.73
CA LEU A 336 12.40 16.58 17.32
C LEU A 336 13.43 17.00 16.26
N ALA A 337 13.60 16.18 15.23
CA ALA A 337 14.56 16.42 14.15
C ALA A 337 13.91 17.07 12.90
N SER A 338 12.65 17.52 12.95
CA SER A 338 11.92 18.08 11.81
C SER A 338 12.70 19.19 11.10
N HIS A 339 13.13 20.20 11.84
CA HIS A 339 13.89 21.32 11.28
C HIS A 339 15.25 20.92 10.67
N PRO A 340 16.17 20.22 11.37
CA PRO A 340 17.43 19.78 10.78
C PRO A 340 17.25 18.78 9.62
N LEU A 341 16.22 17.96 9.65
CA LEU A 341 15.93 16.99 8.59
C LEU A 341 15.48 17.71 7.31
N LEU A 342 14.52 18.63 7.41
CA LEU A 342 14.07 19.44 6.28
C LEU A 342 15.21 20.31 5.73
N ARG A 343 16.02 20.89 6.60
CA ARG A 343 17.16 21.73 6.20
C ARG A 343 18.21 20.95 5.41
N THR A 344 18.56 19.76 5.86
CA THR A 344 19.57 18.93 5.20
C THR A 344 19.10 18.38 3.87
N LEU A 345 17.87 17.93 3.78
CA LEU A 345 17.32 17.30 2.59
C LEU A 345 16.84 18.31 1.55
N PHE A 346 16.05 19.31 1.97
CA PHE A 346 15.36 20.23 1.07
C PHE A 346 15.96 21.64 1.07
N GLY A 347 16.60 22.06 2.16
CA GLY A 347 17.20 23.38 2.28
C GLY A 347 16.56 24.24 3.37
N ARG A 348 17.17 25.43 3.63
CA ARG A 348 16.81 26.31 4.75
C ARG A 348 15.36 26.80 4.67
N GLU A 349 14.92 27.18 3.49
CA GLU A 349 13.58 27.72 3.26
C GLU A 349 12.48 26.72 3.60
N TYR A 350 12.65 25.46 3.19
CA TYR A 350 11.76 24.37 3.52
C TYR A 350 11.73 24.04 5.01
N ALA A 351 12.88 24.13 5.68
CA ALA A 351 12.95 23.95 7.12
C ALA A 351 12.19 25.05 7.88
N THR A 352 12.32 26.32 7.45
CA THR A 352 11.66 27.44 8.12
C THR A 352 10.14 27.38 7.98
N ASN A 353 9.64 27.02 6.80
CA ASN A 353 8.20 27.06 6.50
C ASN A 353 7.49 25.71 6.65
N GLY A 354 8.21 24.57 6.57
CA GLY A 354 7.63 23.21 6.63
C GLY A 354 7.75 22.53 7.99
N ASP A 355 8.48 23.09 8.95
CA ASP A 355 8.75 22.48 10.26
C ASP A 355 7.47 22.15 11.03
N THR A 356 6.56 23.11 11.18
CA THR A 356 5.28 22.91 11.86
C THR A 356 4.44 21.84 11.16
N VAL A 357 4.41 21.85 9.83
CA VAL A 357 3.70 20.82 9.04
C VAL A 357 4.23 19.42 9.36
N MET A 358 5.56 19.26 9.38
CA MET A 358 6.20 17.98 9.70
C MET A 358 5.85 17.50 11.10
N ARG A 359 5.86 18.41 12.09
CA ARG A 359 5.47 18.12 13.48
C ARG A 359 4.01 17.73 13.63
N LEU A 360 3.12 18.22 12.78
CA LEU A 360 1.72 17.85 12.74
C LEU A 360 1.50 16.50 12.02
N LEU A 361 2.20 16.27 10.91
CA LEU A 361 2.08 15.02 10.16
C LEU A 361 2.66 13.80 10.89
N ALA A 362 3.79 13.97 11.58
CA ALA A 362 4.49 12.83 12.19
C ALA A 362 3.65 12.04 13.22
N PRO A 363 2.91 12.65 14.18
CA PRO A 363 2.05 11.89 15.09
C PRO A 363 0.91 11.14 14.39
N GLY A 364 0.42 11.66 13.26
CA GLY A 364 -0.58 11.00 12.44
C GLY A 364 -0.12 9.64 11.88
N LEU A 365 1.21 9.42 11.72
CA LEU A 365 1.76 8.11 11.33
C LEU A 365 1.47 7.02 12.36
N LEU A 366 1.52 7.33 13.65
CA LEU A 366 1.20 6.36 14.69
C LEU A 366 -0.28 5.99 14.65
N ALA A 367 -1.16 6.99 14.51
CA ALA A 367 -2.59 6.76 14.35
C ALA A 367 -2.89 5.94 13.08
N TYR A 368 -2.25 6.27 11.95
CA TYR A 368 -2.35 5.51 10.70
C TYR A 368 -1.92 4.05 10.87
N ALA A 369 -0.84 3.79 11.62
CA ALA A 369 -0.36 2.43 11.87
C ALA A 369 -1.36 1.61 12.69
N VAL A 370 -2.01 2.22 13.68
CA VAL A 370 -3.11 1.61 14.45
C VAL A 370 -4.31 1.30 13.54
N VAL A 371 -4.72 2.24 12.69
CA VAL A 371 -5.79 2.03 11.71
C VAL A 371 -5.45 0.88 10.76
N SER A 372 -4.22 0.81 10.27
CA SER A 372 -3.76 -0.25 9.36
C SER A 372 -3.89 -1.65 10.01
N LEU A 373 -3.56 -1.78 11.29
CA LEU A 373 -3.76 -3.01 12.04
C LEU A 373 -5.24 -3.35 12.21
N GLY A 374 -6.08 -2.36 12.49
CA GLY A 374 -7.51 -2.52 12.56
C GLY A 374 -8.13 -2.98 11.25
N VAL A 375 -7.72 -2.40 10.12
CA VAL A 375 -8.11 -2.83 8.77
C VAL A 375 -7.70 -4.29 8.52
N ALA A 376 -6.49 -4.68 8.92
CA ALA A 376 -6.01 -6.05 8.83
C ALA A 376 -6.87 -7.03 9.67
N MET A 377 -7.23 -6.65 10.89
CA MET A 377 -8.12 -7.42 11.76
C MET A 377 -9.52 -7.59 11.13
N ALA A 378 -10.08 -6.52 10.55
CA ALA A 378 -11.36 -6.59 9.85
C ALA A 378 -11.33 -7.56 8.67
N ARG A 379 -10.21 -7.63 7.94
CA ARG A 379 -10.00 -8.59 6.83
C ARG A 379 -9.93 -10.03 7.34
N VAL A 380 -9.20 -10.29 8.44
CA VAL A 380 -9.12 -11.62 9.06
C VAL A 380 -10.51 -12.08 9.51
N ARG A 381 -11.27 -11.19 10.16
CA ARG A 381 -12.63 -11.46 10.63
C ARG A 381 -13.71 -11.39 9.53
N ARG A 382 -13.33 -11.21 8.27
CA ARG A 382 -14.22 -11.08 7.10
C ARG A 382 -15.28 -9.97 7.22
N GLN A 383 -15.01 -8.92 7.99
CA GLN A 383 -15.91 -7.79 8.24
C GLN A 383 -15.78 -6.70 7.15
N LEU A 384 -15.98 -7.07 5.89
CA LEU A 384 -15.78 -6.18 4.73
C LEU A 384 -16.73 -4.98 4.73
N TYR A 385 -17.96 -5.15 5.21
CA TYR A 385 -18.92 -4.04 5.33
C TYR A 385 -18.43 -2.97 6.30
N ARG A 386 -17.91 -3.35 7.47
CA ARG A 386 -17.33 -2.40 8.44
C ARG A 386 -16.16 -1.63 7.86
N LEU A 387 -15.33 -2.31 7.05
CA LEU A 387 -14.22 -1.67 6.36
C LEU A 387 -14.71 -0.64 5.35
N LEU A 388 -15.76 -0.94 4.58
CA LEU A 388 -16.35 -0.01 3.62
C LEU A 388 -16.95 1.21 4.30
N VAL A 389 -17.71 1.02 5.40
CA VAL A 389 -18.28 2.10 6.20
C VAL A 389 -17.18 3.00 6.77
N LEU A 390 -16.12 2.41 7.35
CA LEU A 390 -14.97 3.16 7.87
C LEU A 390 -14.31 4.01 6.77
N SER A 391 -14.11 3.41 5.59
CA SER A 391 -13.53 4.09 4.43
C SER A 391 -14.41 5.25 3.95
N ALA A 392 -15.73 5.06 3.92
CA ALA A 392 -16.68 6.09 3.53
C ALA A 392 -16.72 7.27 4.53
N ILE A 393 -16.71 6.97 5.82
CA ILE A 393 -16.60 8.01 6.87
C ILE A 393 -15.29 8.78 6.73
N TYR A 394 -14.17 8.07 6.50
CA TYR A 394 -12.88 8.70 6.29
C TYR A 394 -12.91 9.70 5.13
N ALA A 395 -13.37 9.29 3.96
CA ALA A 395 -13.45 10.16 2.81
C ALA A 395 -14.41 11.34 3.02
N ALA A 396 -15.61 11.07 3.58
CA ALA A 396 -16.65 12.08 3.77
C ALA A 396 -16.28 13.15 4.83
N VAL A 397 -15.47 12.80 5.81
CA VAL A 397 -15.07 13.72 6.88
C VAL A 397 -13.73 14.40 6.56
N SER A 398 -12.75 13.64 6.10
CA SER A 398 -11.39 14.19 5.90
C SER A 398 -11.31 15.24 4.80
N LEU A 399 -12.06 15.12 3.70
CA LEU A 399 -12.01 16.09 2.60
C LEU A 399 -12.57 17.46 3.01
N PRO A 400 -13.79 17.60 3.55
CA PRO A 400 -14.28 18.89 4.02
C PRO A 400 -13.41 19.50 5.13
N VAL A 401 -12.93 18.68 6.08
CA VAL A 401 -12.04 19.12 7.15
C VAL A 401 -10.72 19.65 6.58
N SER A 402 -10.15 18.97 5.57
CA SER A 402 -8.93 19.42 4.90
C SER A 402 -9.14 20.77 4.20
N ILE A 403 -10.22 20.92 3.44
CA ILE A 403 -10.54 22.18 2.77
C ILE A 403 -10.71 23.31 3.81
N ALA A 404 -11.49 23.09 4.86
CA ALA A 404 -11.75 24.08 5.89
C ALA A 404 -10.48 24.51 6.63
N LEU A 405 -9.67 23.55 7.07
CA LEU A 405 -8.45 23.85 7.83
C LEU A 405 -7.35 24.44 6.95
N VAL A 406 -7.19 23.99 5.70
CA VAL A 406 -6.24 24.63 4.76
C VAL A 406 -6.66 26.07 4.44
N SER A 407 -7.96 26.32 4.27
CA SER A 407 -8.48 27.69 4.05
C SER A 407 -8.25 28.60 5.25
N ALA A 408 -8.35 28.07 6.48
CA ALA A 408 -8.19 28.87 7.70
C ALA A 408 -6.74 29.05 8.15
N TYR A 409 -5.89 28.04 7.97
CA TYR A 409 -4.55 27.95 8.56
C TYR A 409 -3.45 27.63 7.55
N GLY A 410 -3.73 27.68 6.24
CA GLY A 410 -2.76 27.38 5.19
C GLY A 410 -2.24 25.94 5.28
N ILE A 411 -0.93 25.76 5.06
CA ILE A 411 -0.32 24.42 5.02
C ILE A 411 -0.30 23.71 6.38
N GLU A 412 -0.28 24.45 7.47
CA GLU A 412 -0.38 23.91 8.82
C GLU A 412 -1.75 23.27 9.04
N GLY A 413 -2.79 23.91 8.49
CA GLY A 413 -4.14 23.37 8.43
C GLY A 413 -4.20 22.01 7.70
N GLY A 414 -3.41 21.84 6.62
CA GLY A 414 -3.28 20.56 5.92
C GLY A 414 -2.65 19.47 6.81
N GLY A 415 -1.59 19.79 7.53
CA GLY A 415 -0.98 18.89 8.51
C GLY A 415 -1.92 18.51 9.66
N ALA A 416 -2.63 19.51 10.22
CA ALA A 416 -3.61 19.31 11.27
C ALA A 416 -4.83 18.47 10.80
N ALA A 417 -5.33 18.74 9.59
CA ALA A 417 -6.43 18.00 9.00
C ALA A 417 -6.13 16.51 8.88
N TRP A 418 -4.93 16.18 8.36
CA TRP A 418 -4.50 14.79 8.24
C TRP A 418 -4.34 14.13 9.61
N LEU A 419 -3.72 14.81 10.59
CA LEU A 419 -3.58 14.31 11.95
C LEU A 419 -4.95 14.02 12.59
N ILE A 420 -5.88 14.97 12.54
CA ILE A 420 -7.23 14.83 13.08
C ILE A 420 -7.97 13.68 12.38
N ALA A 421 -7.87 13.59 11.07
CA ALA A 421 -8.50 12.52 10.30
C ALA A 421 -7.96 11.14 10.70
N GLN A 422 -6.64 10.98 10.90
CA GLN A 422 -6.05 9.71 11.31
C GLN A 422 -6.41 9.34 12.75
N ILE A 423 -6.40 10.29 13.67
CA ILE A 423 -6.83 10.05 15.07
C ILE A 423 -8.33 9.70 15.11
N GLY A 424 -9.17 10.48 14.43
CA GLY A 424 -10.61 10.22 14.35
C GLY A 424 -10.90 8.83 13.78
N LEU A 425 -10.20 8.47 12.69
CA LEU A 425 -10.33 7.15 12.08
C LEU A 425 -9.89 6.03 13.04
N ALA A 426 -8.82 6.22 13.80
CA ALA A 426 -8.35 5.25 14.80
C ALA A 426 -9.37 5.05 15.91
N VAL A 427 -9.99 6.14 16.41
CA VAL A 427 -11.04 6.10 17.45
C VAL A 427 -12.30 5.41 16.93
N ILE A 428 -12.76 5.78 15.72
CA ILE A 428 -13.94 5.18 15.08
C ILE A 428 -13.69 3.68 14.83
N ALA A 429 -12.51 3.33 14.35
CA ALA A 429 -12.10 1.94 14.15
C ALA A 429 -12.16 1.17 15.48
N ALA A 430 -11.55 1.67 16.54
CA ALA A 430 -11.58 1.04 17.86
C ALA A 430 -13.03 0.85 18.36
N PHE A 431 -13.90 1.84 18.17
CA PHE A 431 -15.31 1.77 18.57
C PHE A 431 -16.12 0.74 17.76
N ILE A 432 -15.92 0.70 16.43
CA ILE A 432 -16.58 -0.30 15.56
C ILE A 432 -16.16 -1.73 15.96
N TRP A 433 -14.88 -1.94 16.31
CA TRP A 433 -14.36 -3.27 16.63
C TRP A 433 -14.59 -3.69 18.08
N SER A 434 -14.89 -2.76 18.99
CA SER A 434 -15.31 -3.10 20.36
C SER A 434 -16.78 -3.57 20.48
N GLY A 435 -17.51 -3.69 19.38
CA GLY A 435 -18.92 -4.16 19.38
C GLY A 435 -19.96 -3.06 19.51
N GLY A 436 -19.57 -1.77 19.49
CA GLY A 436 -20.47 -0.66 19.82
C GLY A 436 -21.54 -0.29 18.79
N LEU A 437 -21.40 -0.61 17.50
CA LEU A 437 -22.32 -0.06 16.49
C LEU A 437 -22.84 -1.00 15.40
N LEU A 438 -22.23 -2.14 15.12
CA LEU A 438 -22.54 -2.92 13.92
C LEU A 438 -22.57 -4.45 14.13
N ASP A 439 -23.13 -4.93 15.25
CA ASP A 439 -23.42 -6.35 15.41
C ASP A 439 -24.62 -6.74 14.54
N ARG A 440 -24.37 -7.01 13.27
CA ARG A 440 -25.31 -7.70 12.39
C ARG A 440 -24.70 -9.01 11.91
N PRO A 441 -25.44 -10.12 12.00
CA PRO A 441 -25.03 -11.42 11.45
C PRO A 441 -25.09 -11.46 9.91
N ALA A 442 -25.19 -10.32 9.23
CA ALA A 442 -25.46 -10.19 7.79
C ALA A 442 -24.23 -10.26 6.87
N ASP A 443 -23.01 -10.33 7.42
CA ASP A 443 -21.81 -10.40 6.56
C ASP A 443 -21.64 -11.74 5.86
N VAL A 444 -22.34 -12.79 6.31
CA VAL A 444 -22.30 -14.13 5.69
C VAL A 444 -23.08 -14.14 4.36
N ALA A 445 -24.21 -13.45 4.25
CA ALA A 445 -25.04 -13.46 3.06
C ALA A 445 -24.38 -12.78 1.84
N LEU A 446 -23.64 -11.67 2.07
CA LEU A 446 -22.93 -10.96 1.00
C LEU A 446 -21.68 -11.72 0.52
N VAL A 447 -21.05 -12.51 1.40
CA VAL A 447 -19.89 -13.34 1.04
C VAL A 447 -20.33 -14.60 0.29
N ASP A 448 -21.48 -15.18 0.65
CA ASP A 448 -22.04 -16.35 -0.05
C ASP A 448 -22.62 -15.98 -1.42
N GLU A 449 -23.18 -14.76 -1.59
CA GLU A 449 -23.53 -14.25 -2.92
C GLU A 449 -22.31 -13.91 -3.80
N ILE A 450 -21.15 -13.59 -3.19
CA ILE A 450 -19.91 -13.31 -3.90
C ILE A 450 -19.06 -14.57 -4.11
N SER A 451 -19.30 -15.67 -3.37
CA SER A 451 -18.58 -16.96 -3.46
C SER A 451 -19.51 -18.17 -3.50
N PRO A 452 -20.26 -18.42 -4.57
CA PRO A 452 -21.17 -19.58 -4.65
C PRO A 452 -20.48 -20.92 -4.96
N ALA A 453 -19.21 -21.15 -4.61
CA ALA A 453 -18.43 -22.26 -5.16
C ALA A 453 -17.81 -23.23 -4.15
N THR A 454 -18.39 -23.41 -2.94
CA THR A 454 -17.88 -24.46 -2.02
C THR A 454 -18.94 -25.35 -1.36
N SER A 455 -20.22 -25.26 -1.74
CA SER A 455 -21.26 -26.12 -1.12
C SER A 455 -21.94 -27.14 -2.07
N ALA A 456 -21.38 -27.41 -3.25
CA ALA A 456 -21.89 -28.43 -4.16
C ALA A 456 -20.86 -29.57 -4.34
N GLY A 457 -20.65 -30.37 -3.31
CA GLY A 457 -19.73 -31.50 -3.43
C GLY A 457 -19.64 -32.38 -2.20
N ASP A 458 -20.77 -32.71 -1.55
CA ASP A 458 -20.78 -33.86 -0.65
C ASP A 458 -22.22 -34.33 -0.33
N THR A 459 -22.90 -34.92 -1.33
CA THR A 459 -24.03 -35.79 -1.10
C THR A 459 -24.14 -36.77 -2.28
N SER A 460 -23.39 -37.88 -2.24
CA SER A 460 -23.80 -39.17 -2.82
C SER A 460 -22.69 -40.23 -2.65
N VAL A 461 -22.57 -40.79 -1.46
CA VAL A 461 -22.12 -42.20 -1.32
C VAL A 461 -22.95 -42.79 -0.18
N SER A 462 -24.07 -43.41 -0.53
CA SER A 462 -24.67 -44.49 0.22
C SER A 462 -25.67 -45.21 -0.70
N ARG A 463 -25.21 -46.21 -1.43
CA ARG A 463 -25.86 -47.53 -1.65
C ARG A 463 -24.95 -48.42 -2.48
#